data_37503b93ab0811f9addf9471aa8d55ff
#
_entry.id   37503b93ab0811f9addf9471aa8d55ff
#
_cell.length_a   1.000
_cell.length_b   1.000
_cell.length_c   1.000
_cell.angle_alpha   90.00
_cell.angle_beta   90.00
_cell.angle_gamma   90.00
#
_symmetry.space_group_name_H-M   'P 1'
#
loop_
_entity.id
_entity.type
_entity.pdbx_description
1 polymer ?
#
loop_
_entity_poly.entity_id
_entity_poly.type
_entity_poly.pdbx_seq_one_letter_code
_entity_poly.pdbx_strand_id
1 'polypeptide(L)'
;MKKLKHSILSLLLLMGACIVSCSNDDGQTSSTDPDEVGGESFTIPVSSLRLRDPFILVDKKTSMYYLHFNNNLKIRVYKSKDLSTWKDEGYSFIAKTDFWGQQDFWAPDVYEYEGRYYLFATFSNAGVKRGTSILVSDSPKGPFTPLVNKAITPSGWMCLDGSLYIDKEGNPWLLFCREWLEAIDGEIYAQRLAKDLKTTEGDPYLLFKASEAPWVGSITSSGVTGNVTDAPFIYRLDDGKLIMLWSSFRKTDGKYAIGQAVSASGDVLGPWVQEPETLNSDDGGHAMVFKELKGRLMISYHAPNSQTEHPVITPIYIKDGKFVALN
;
A
#
# COMPACT_ATOMS: atom_id res chain seq x y z
N MET A 1 -25.50 -7.03 48.51
CA MET A 1 -26.77 -6.36 48.93
C MET A 1 -26.75 -4.92 48.45
N LYS A 2 -27.88 -4.44 47.96
CA LYS A 2 -28.33 -3.14 47.37
C LYS A 2 -28.04 -3.08 45.83
N LYS A 3 -28.97 -3.47 44.98
CA LYS A 3 -30.26 -2.94 44.51
C LYS A 3 -30.09 -1.53 43.90
N LEU A 4 -30.14 -1.44 42.54
CA LEU A 4 -31.28 -1.21 41.64
C LEU A 4 -31.81 0.25 41.70
N LYS A 5 -31.78 0.96 40.56
CA LYS A 5 -32.98 1.69 40.10
C LYS A 5 -32.91 2.07 38.63
N HIS A 6 -33.89 1.62 37.91
CA HIS A 6 -34.35 2.02 36.57
C HIS A 6 -34.88 3.45 36.63
N SER A 7 -34.80 4.19 35.54
CA SER A 7 -35.79 5.21 35.21
C SER A 7 -35.97 5.30 33.69
N ILE A 8 -37.16 4.93 33.32
CA ILE A 8 -37.84 5.11 32.03
C ILE A 8 -38.65 6.39 32.13
N LEU A 9 -38.72 7.23 31.13
CA LEU A 9 -39.82 8.16 30.81
C LEU A 9 -39.33 9.11 29.69
N SER A 10 -40.01 9.52 28.69
CA SER A 10 -41.29 9.26 28.05
C SER A 10 -41.32 10.11 26.78
N LEU A 11 -41.93 9.58 25.83
CA LEU A 11 -42.44 10.09 24.54
C LEU A 11 -43.20 11.43 24.69
N LEU A 12 -42.98 12.40 23.79
CA LEU A 12 -43.96 13.43 23.47
C LEU A 12 -43.96 13.70 21.96
N LEU A 13 -45.02 13.26 21.33
CA LEU A 13 -45.48 13.67 20.01
C LEU A 13 -46.05 15.09 20.10
N LEU A 14 -45.71 15.94 19.12
CA LEU A 14 -46.50 17.12 18.79
C LEU A 14 -46.75 17.17 17.29
N MET A 15 -48.01 16.91 16.90
CA MET A 15 -48.57 17.24 15.62
C MET A 15 -48.85 18.73 15.56
N GLY A 16 -48.50 19.38 14.47
CA GLY A 16 -48.93 20.74 14.14
C GLY A 16 -49.23 20.87 12.66
N ALA A 17 -50.47 21.23 12.39
CA ALA A 17 -51.18 21.12 11.13
C ALA A 17 -50.81 22.20 10.09
N CYS A 18 -51.18 21.85 8.87
CA CYS A 18 -51.11 22.58 7.61
C CYS A 18 -51.70 24.00 7.64
N ILE A 19 -51.07 24.92 6.91
CA ILE A 19 -51.78 26.01 6.23
C ILE A 19 -51.30 26.04 4.77
N VAL A 20 -52.26 25.81 3.87
CA VAL A 20 -52.13 25.98 2.43
C VAL A 20 -52.35 27.46 2.12
N SER A 21 -51.47 28.10 1.42
CA SER A 21 -51.69 29.37 0.75
C SER A 21 -51.28 29.25 -0.70
N CYS A 22 -52.23 29.28 -1.60
CA CYS A 22 -52.04 29.42 -3.03
C CYS A 22 -51.83 30.88 -3.36
N SER A 23 -50.81 31.18 -4.14
CA SER A 23 -50.78 32.34 -5.04
C SER A 23 -50.08 31.93 -6.33
N ASN A 24 -50.81 32.08 -7.42
CA ASN A 24 -50.30 32.02 -8.80
C ASN A 24 -49.35 33.18 -9.04
N ASP A 25 -48.24 32.98 -9.75
CA ASP A 25 -48.07 33.63 -11.05
C ASP A 25 -46.75 33.23 -11.71
N ASP A 26 -46.84 33.17 -13.03
CA ASP A 26 -45.87 33.35 -14.09
C ASP A 26 -44.74 32.38 -14.34
N GLY A 27 -44.91 31.76 -15.49
CA GLY A 27 -44.02 30.89 -16.19
C GLY A 27 -42.61 31.41 -16.42
N GLN A 28 -41.67 30.67 -15.92
CA GLN A 28 -40.34 30.56 -16.48
C GLN A 28 -40.07 29.09 -16.77
N THR A 29 -40.15 28.70 -18.04
CA THR A 29 -39.70 27.43 -18.56
C THR A 29 -38.20 27.37 -18.37
N SER A 30 -37.73 26.77 -17.27
CA SER A 30 -36.38 26.28 -17.18
C SER A 30 -36.27 25.04 -18.06
N SER A 31 -35.61 25.18 -19.19
CA SER A 31 -35.15 24.08 -19.98
C SER A 31 -34.18 23.28 -19.09
N THR A 32 -34.66 22.20 -18.49
CA THR A 32 -33.80 21.17 -17.94
C THR A 32 -33.14 20.49 -19.15
N ASP A 33 -31.87 20.77 -19.30
CA ASP A 33 -30.97 20.09 -20.24
C ASP A 33 -31.00 18.59 -19.91
N PRO A 34 -31.39 17.68 -20.82
CA PRO A 34 -31.51 16.25 -20.52
C PRO A 34 -30.19 15.51 -20.45
N ASP A 35 -29.03 16.18 -20.46
CA ASP A 35 -27.70 15.58 -20.56
C ASP A 35 -26.84 15.66 -19.30
N GLU A 36 -27.38 15.83 -18.09
CA GLU A 36 -26.69 15.44 -16.88
C GLU A 36 -26.81 13.92 -16.67
N VAL A 37 -26.16 13.16 -17.54
CA VAL A 37 -25.72 11.78 -17.22
C VAL A 37 -24.82 11.90 -16.01
N GLY A 38 -25.27 11.45 -14.84
CA GLY A 38 -24.60 11.60 -13.55
C GLY A 38 -23.13 11.19 -13.61
N GLY A 39 -22.25 12.16 -13.80
CA GLY A 39 -20.80 11.97 -13.82
C GLY A 39 -20.33 11.43 -12.49
N GLU A 40 -19.36 10.50 -12.49
CA GLU A 40 -18.75 10.00 -11.25
C GLU A 40 -18.21 11.16 -10.41
N SER A 41 -18.63 11.25 -9.14
CA SER A 41 -18.20 12.29 -8.21
C SER A 41 -16.93 11.86 -7.46
N PHE A 42 -15.88 12.68 -7.53
CA PHE A 42 -14.61 12.53 -6.82
C PHE A 42 -14.52 13.64 -5.77
N THR A 43 -14.91 13.32 -4.54
CA THR A 43 -15.14 14.35 -3.51
C THR A 43 -14.22 14.25 -2.30
N ILE A 44 -13.40 13.20 -2.19
CA ILE A 44 -12.52 12.99 -1.05
C ILE A 44 -11.14 13.58 -1.37
N PRO A 45 -10.73 14.70 -0.77
CA PRO A 45 -9.41 15.25 -1.01
C PRO A 45 -8.33 14.35 -0.39
N VAL A 46 -7.17 14.22 -1.05
CA VAL A 46 -6.05 13.41 -0.56
C VAL A 46 -5.62 13.80 0.87
N SER A 47 -5.70 15.08 1.21
CA SER A 47 -5.36 15.60 2.54
C SER A 47 -6.27 15.11 3.67
N SER A 48 -7.47 14.63 3.35
CA SER A 48 -8.40 14.05 4.33
C SER A 48 -8.20 12.56 4.55
N LEU A 49 -7.43 11.90 3.70
CA LEU A 49 -7.17 10.46 3.83
C LEU A 49 -6.32 10.18 5.07
N ARG A 50 -6.63 9.09 5.75
CA ARG A 50 -5.86 8.54 6.88
C ARG A 50 -5.63 7.08 6.59
N LEU A 51 -4.41 6.75 6.18
CA LEU A 51 -4.03 5.39 5.81
C LEU A 51 -2.50 5.23 5.80
N ARG A 52 -2.07 3.99 5.96
CA ARG A 52 -0.67 3.54 5.82
C ARG A 52 -0.45 2.88 4.47
N ASP A 53 0.82 2.74 4.12
CA ASP A 53 1.32 1.91 3.02
C ASP A 53 0.58 2.17 1.70
N PRO A 54 0.54 3.46 1.23
CA PRO A 54 -0.26 3.84 0.07
C PRO A 54 0.37 3.34 -1.23
N PHE A 55 -0.17 2.28 -1.81
CA PHE A 55 0.23 1.81 -3.13
C PHE A 55 -0.70 2.37 -4.22
N ILE A 56 -0.11 3.01 -5.23
CA ILE A 56 -0.83 3.63 -6.36
C ILE A 56 -0.68 2.77 -7.61
N LEU A 57 -1.74 2.09 -7.98
CA LEU A 57 -1.85 1.46 -9.30
C LEU A 57 -2.25 2.51 -10.34
N VAL A 58 -1.43 2.68 -11.38
CA VAL A 58 -1.75 3.51 -12.54
C VAL A 58 -2.36 2.62 -13.62
N ASP A 59 -3.67 2.64 -13.76
CA ASP A 59 -4.36 1.86 -14.76
C ASP A 59 -4.56 2.64 -16.06
N LYS A 60 -3.73 2.34 -17.06
CA LYS A 60 -3.77 2.99 -18.37
C LYS A 60 -5.02 2.64 -19.18
N LYS A 61 -5.65 1.48 -18.92
CA LYS A 61 -6.86 1.03 -19.64
C LYS A 61 -8.05 1.91 -19.32
N THR A 62 -8.21 2.27 -18.02
CA THR A 62 -9.28 3.15 -17.56
C THR A 62 -8.86 4.61 -17.45
N SER A 63 -7.57 4.91 -17.61
CA SER A 63 -6.97 6.24 -17.37
C SER A 63 -7.25 6.73 -15.95
N MET A 64 -7.13 5.86 -14.97
CA MET A 64 -7.41 6.11 -13.56
C MET A 64 -6.24 5.68 -12.68
N TYR A 65 -6.23 6.22 -11.46
CA TYR A 65 -5.40 5.78 -10.36
C TYR A 65 -6.23 5.02 -9.35
N TYR A 66 -5.70 3.93 -8.82
CA TYR A 66 -6.32 3.16 -7.73
C TYR A 66 -5.38 3.12 -6.55
N LEU A 67 -5.88 3.47 -5.37
CA LEU A 67 -5.17 3.46 -4.10
C LEU A 67 -5.74 2.34 -3.26
N HIS A 68 -4.94 1.29 -3.04
CA HIS A 68 -5.27 0.18 -2.17
C HIS A 68 -4.62 0.39 -0.81
N PHE A 69 -5.33 0.07 0.25
CA PHE A 69 -4.83 0.20 1.61
C PHE A 69 -5.57 -0.72 2.58
N ASN A 70 -4.96 -1.01 3.71
CA ASN A 70 -5.61 -1.78 4.74
C ASN A 70 -6.71 -0.95 5.42
N ASN A 71 -7.81 -1.61 5.77
CA ASN A 71 -8.87 -1.02 6.56
C ASN A 71 -9.41 -2.08 7.53
N ASN A 72 -8.78 -2.19 8.69
CA ASN A 72 -8.97 -3.29 9.64
C ASN A 72 -8.61 -4.64 8.98
N LEU A 73 -9.51 -5.62 9.02
CA LEU A 73 -9.33 -6.94 8.41
C LEU A 73 -9.94 -7.01 6.99
N LYS A 74 -9.75 -5.96 6.20
CA LYS A 74 -10.20 -5.84 4.81
C LYS A 74 -9.23 -4.95 4.05
N ILE A 75 -9.24 -5.04 2.73
CA ILE A 75 -8.51 -4.11 1.86
C ILE A 75 -9.51 -3.24 1.15
N ARG A 76 -9.36 -1.92 1.30
CA ARG A 76 -10.19 -0.91 0.69
C ARG A 76 -9.52 -0.33 -0.54
N VAL A 77 -10.33 0.21 -1.46
CA VAL A 77 -9.80 0.85 -2.66
C VAL A 77 -10.49 2.18 -2.91
N TYR A 78 -9.68 3.18 -3.20
CA TYR A 78 -10.12 4.46 -3.74
C TYR A 78 -9.67 4.60 -5.19
N LYS A 79 -10.43 5.41 -5.95
CA LYS A 79 -10.14 5.73 -7.36
C LYS A 79 -10.01 7.23 -7.55
N SER A 80 -9.08 7.67 -8.41
CA SER A 80 -8.84 9.08 -8.73
C SER A 80 -8.53 9.27 -10.22
N LYS A 81 -8.80 10.49 -10.72
CA LYS A 81 -8.39 10.95 -12.05
C LYS A 81 -7.11 11.79 -12.02
N ASP A 82 -6.78 12.38 -10.86
CA ASP A 82 -5.83 13.48 -10.74
C ASP A 82 -4.88 13.37 -9.53
N LEU A 83 -4.99 12.29 -8.74
CA LEU A 83 -4.27 12.06 -7.48
C LEU A 83 -4.62 13.04 -6.34
N SER A 84 -5.41 14.07 -6.59
CA SER A 84 -5.78 15.09 -5.59
C SER A 84 -7.16 14.85 -4.98
N THR A 85 -8.09 14.32 -5.77
CA THR A 85 -9.45 13.99 -5.34
C THR A 85 -9.78 12.52 -5.63
N TRP A 86 -10.42 11.88 -4.68
CA TRP A 86 -10.66 10.44 -4.66
C TRP A 86 -12.15 10.12 -4.52
N LYS A 87 -12.53 8.95 -5.01
CA LYS A 87 -13.82 8.31 -4.83
C LYS A 87 -13.61 6.97 -4.14
N ASP A 88 -14.44 6.71 -3.14
CA ASP A 88 -14.46 5.40 -2.48
C ASP A 88 -15.17 4.37 -3.38
N GLU A 89 -14.50 3.29 -3.70
CA GLU A 89 -15.02 2.17 -4.49
C GLU A 89 -15.36 0.94 -3.60
N GLY A 90 -15.23 1.10 -2.26
CA GLY A 90 -15.54 0.05 -1.30
C GLY A 90 -14.33 -0.84 -1.00
N TYR A 91 -14.59 -2.13 -0.81
CA TYR A 91 -13.54 -3.11 -0.46
C TYR A 91 -13.12 -3.91 -1.67
N SER A 92 -11.82 -3.90 -1.96
CA SER A 92 -11.20 -4.72 -3.00
C SER A 92 -10.98 -6.18 -2.56
N PHE A 93 -10.84 -6.40 -1.24
CA PHE A 93 -10.75 -7.75 -0.67
C PHE A 93 -11.43 -7.83 0.71
N ILE A 94 -12.22 -8.88 0.89
CA ILE A 94 -12.79 -9.29 2.18
C ILE A 94 -12.51 -10.79 2.31
N ALA A 95 -11.76 -11.18 3.35
CA ALA A 95 -11.44 -12.57 3.57
C ALA A 95 -12.69 -13.39 3.86
N LYS A 96 -12.80 -14.55 3.21
CA LYS A 96 -13.77 -15.58 3.59
C LYS A 96 -13.24 -16.35 4.80
N THR A 97 -14.11 -17.06 5.50
CA THR A 97 -13.77 -17.82 6.70
C THR A 97 -12.77 -18.96 6.45
N ASP A 98 -12.69 -19.45 5.22
CA ASP A 98 -11.76 -20.49 4.77
C ASP A 98 -10.42 -19.95 4.24
N PHE A 99 -10.25 -18.62 4.17
CA PHE A 99 -8.97 -18.01 3.82
C PHE A 99 -7.96 -18.26 4.95
N TRP A 100 -6.75 -18.64 4.61
CA TRP A 100 -5.71 -18.98 5.60
C TRP A 100 -5.33 -17.80 6.51
N GLY A 101 -5.32 -16.57 5.96
CA GLY A 101 -4.95 -15.34 6.66
C GLY A 101 -6.18 -14.64 7.22
N GLN A 102 -6.27 -14.54 8.54
CA GLN A 102 -7.40 -13.91 9.23
C GLN A 102 -6.98 -12.70 10.07
N GLN A 103 -5.67 -12.38 10.05
CA GLN A 103 -5.06 -11.28 10.80
C GLN A 103 -4.01 -10.57 9.92
N ASP A 104 -3.52 -9.41 10.36
CA ASP A 104 -2.40 -8.68 9.73
C ASP A 104 -2.62 -8.39 8.24
N PHE A 105 -3.74 -7.77 7.89
CA PHE A 105 -4.04 -7.37 6.50
C PHE A 105 -3.21 -6.13 6.14
N TRP A 106 -1.90 -6.28 5.88
CA TRP A 106 -0.97 -5.18 5.74
C TRP A 106 -0.42 -5.03 4.33
N ALA A 107 -0.02 -3.79 4.01
CA ALA A 107 0.76 -3.43 2.84
C ALA A 107 0.25 -4.04 1.51
N PRO A 108 -0.96 -3.68 1.05
CA PRO A 108 -1.49 -4.21 -0.20
C PRO A 108 -0.90 -3.49 -1.41
N ASP A 109 -0.01 -4.16 -2.14
CA ASP A 109 0.56 -3.72 -3.41
C ASP A 109 -0.22 -4.33 -4.58
N VAL A 110 -0.61 -3.53 -5.58
CA VAL A 110 -1.36 -4.01 -6.73
C VAL A 110 -0.65 -3.76 -8.05
N TYR A 111 -0.45 -4.82 -8.80
CA TYR A 111 0.26 -4.82 -10.08
C TYR A 111 -0.63 -5.31 -11.21
N GLU A 112 -0.50 -4.71 -12.40
CA GLU A 112 -0.96 -5.32 -13.64
C GLU A 112 0.14 -6.24 -14.18
N TYR A 113 -0.21 -7.51 -14.43
CA TYR A 113 0.68 -8.49 -15.03
C TYR A 113 -0.11 -9.41 -15.96
N GLU A 114 0.35 -9.56 -17.19
CA GLU A 114 -0.30 -10.38 -18.23
C GLU A 114 -1.81 -10.15 -18.39
N GLY A 115 -2.21 -8.87 -18.27
CA GLY A 115 -3.58 -8.43 -18.52
C GLY A 115 -4.55 -8.60 -17.35
N ARG A 116 -4.08 -9.11 -16.21
CA ARG A 116 -4.83 -9.23 -14.95
C ARG A 116 -4.20 -8.40 -13.84
N TYR A 117 -4.91 -8.23 -12.75
CA TYR A 117 -4.44 -7.48 -11.58
C TYR A 117 -4.13 -8.44 -10.43
N TYR A 118 -2.96 -8.26 -9.81
CA TYR A 118 -2.48 -9.09 -8.72
C TYR A 118 -2.21 -8.22 -7.51
N LEU A 119 -2.81 -8.59 -6.38
CA LEU A 119 -2.63 -7.91 -5.11
C LEU A 119 -1.75 -8.78 -4.22
N PHE A 120 -0.62 -8.22 -3.81
CA PHE A 120 0.30 -8.79 -2.84
C PHE A 120 0.00 -8.15 -1.49
N ALA A 121 -0.22 -8.93 -0.45
CA ALA A 121 -0.41 -8.39 0.90
C ALA A 121 0.04 -9.39 1.95
N THR A 122 0.41 -8.84 3.11
CA THR A 122 0.80 -9.61 4.28
C THR A 122 -0.44 -10.05 5.05
N PHE A 123 -0.42 -11.31 5.50
CA PHE A 123 -1.46 -11.90 6.35
C PHE A 123 -0.83 -12.81 7.41
N SER A 124 -1.58 -13.07 8.48
CA SER A 124 -1.27 -14.11 9.45
C SER A 124 -2.54 -14.77 9.98
N ASN A 125 -2.37 -15.76 10.85
CA ASN A 125 -3.48 -16.35 11.58
C ASN A 125 -2.98 -16.83 12.95
N ALA A 126 -3.88 -17.18 13.84
CA ALA A 126 -3.53 -17.75 15.15
C ALA A 126 -2.63 -18.99 14.98
N GLY A 127 -1.41 -18.92 15.52
CA GLY A 127 -0.41 -19.99 15.41
C GLY A 127 0.25 -20.13 14.02
N VAL A 128 -0.03 -19.23 13.07
CA VAL A 128 0.58 -19.21 11.73
C VAL A 128 1.38 -17.94 11.56
N LYS A 129 2.66 -18.07 11.22
CA LYS A 129 3.56 -16.93 10.99
C LYS A 129 3.04 -16.05 9.85
N ARG A 130 3.37 -14.76 9.93
CA ARG A 130 3.13 -13.78 8.88
C ARG A 130 3.75 -14.22 7.57
N GLY A 131 3.05 -13.97 6.47
CA GLY A 131 3.55 -14.21 5.13
C GLY A 131 2.74 -13.46 4.09
N THR A 132 3.31 -13.25 2.92
CA THR A 132 2.63 -12.60 1.79
C THR A 132 1.79 -13.61 1.02
N SER A 133 0.55 -13.23 0.69
CA SER A 133 -0.28 -13.92 -0.29
C SER A 133 -0.44 -13.09 -1.55
N ILE A 134 -0.67 -13.79 -2.66
CA ILE A 134 -1.03 -13.21 -3.95
C ILE A 134 -2.51 -13.46 -4.20
N LEU A 135 -3.26 -12.38 -4.43
CA LEU A 135 -4.66 -12.43 -4.81
C LEU A 135 -4.79 -11.92 -6.25
N VAL A 136 -5.85 -12.29 -6.95
CA VAL A 136 -6.03 -11.98 -8.37
C VAL A 136 -7.43 -11.46 -8.66
N SER A 137 -7.53 -10.53 -9.62
CA SER A 137 -8.79 -9.98 -10.15
C SER A 137 -8.64 -9.64 -11.62
N ASP A 138 -9.76 -9.60 -12.35
CA ASP A 138 -9.83 -9.08 -13.72
C ASP A 138 -10.13 -7.55 -13.73
N SER A 139 -10.28 -6.95 -12.56
CA SER A 139 -10.55 -5.52 -12.39
C SER A 139 -9.53 -4.87 -11.44
N PRO A 140 -9.05 -3.64 -11.74
CA PRO A 140 -8.11 -2.92 -10.89
C PRO A 140 -8.64 -2.61 -9.48
N LYS A 141 -9.96 -2.58 -9.31
CA LYS A 141 -10.63 -2.33 -8.02
C LYS A 141 -11.07 -3.61 -7.29
N GLY A 142 -10.78 -4.78 -7.84
CA GLY A 142 -11.28 -6.05 -7.31
C GLY A 142 -12.70 -6.39 -7.78
N PRO A 143 -13.42 -7.32 -7.11
CA PRO A 143 -12.94 -8.02 -5.92
C PRO A 143 -11.78 -8.95 -6.24
N PHE A 144 -10.78 -8.96 -5.36
CA PHE A 144 -9.68 -9.90 -5.43
C PHE A 144 -10.03 -11.21 -4.76
N THR A 145 -9.46 -12.32 -5.26
CA THR A 145 -9.59 -13.64 -4.68
C THR A 145 -8.21 -14.28 -4.54
N PRO A 146 -7.94 -15.11 -3.52
CA PRO A 146 -6.65 -15.79 -3.40
C PRO A 146 -6.28 -16.55 -4.66
N LEU A 147 -5.10 -16.30 -5.23
CA LEU A 147 -4.57 -17.07 -6.35
C LEU A 147 -4.25 -18.49 -5.91
N VAL A 148 -3.69 -18.61 -4.71
CA VAL A 148 -3.54 -19.86 -3.94
C VAL A 148 -3.87 -19.54 -2.49
N ASN A 149 -4.59 -20.42 -1.80
CA ASN A 149 -5.00 -20.20 -0.40
C ASN A 149 -3.89 -20.54 0.59
N LYS A 150 -2.74 -19.88 0.47
CA LYS A 150 -1.59 -19.96 1.38
C LYS A 150 -0.65 -18.79 1.17
N ALA A 151 0.29 -18.54 2.08
CA ALA A 151 1.40 -17.65 1.84
C ALA A 151 2.29 -18.15 0.70
N ILE A 152 2.83 -17.22 -0.10
CA ILE A 152 3.83 -17.51 -1.15
C ILE A 152 5.26 -17.43 -0.60
N THR A 153 5.48 -16.69 0.48
CA THR A 153 6.75 -16.63 1.22
C THR A 153 7.03 -17.91 2.01
N PRO A 154 8.28 -18.17 2.42
CA PRO A 154 8.64 -19.38 3.15
C PRO A 154 7.84 -19.57 4.45
N SER A 155 7.12 -20.67 4.58
CA SER A 155 6.20 -20.94 5.70
C SER A 155 6.87 -21.05 7.08
N GLY A 156 8.17 -21.32 7.10
CA GLY A 156 8.96 -21.38 8.34
C GLY A 156 9.43 -20.03 8.87
N TRP A 157 9.29 -18.97 8.09
CA TRP A 157 9.78 -17.63 8.39
C TRP A 157 8.63 -16.67 8.69
N MET A 158 8.92 -15.66 9.50
CA MET A 158 8.05 -14.49 9.64
C MET A 158 8.40 -13.49 8.55
N CYS A 159 7.51 -13.37 7.54
CA CYS A 159 7.74 -12.54 6.36
C CYS A 159 6.64 -11.50 6.19
N LEU A 160 7.00 -10.34 5.62
CA LEU A 160 6.05 -9.27 5.32
C LEU A 160 6.45 -8.50 4.04
N ASP A 161 5.55 -7.64 3.58
CA ASP A 161 5.73 -6.65 2.51
C ASP A 161 6.26 -7.25 1.21
N GLY A 162 5.61 -8.34 0.77
CA GLY A 162 5.95 -8.94 -0.51
C GLY A 162 5.55 -8.04 -1.68
N SER A 163 6.49 -7.75 -2.58
CA SER A 163 6.28 -6.96 -3.79
C SER A 163 6.71 -7.71 -5.05
N LEU A 164 6.11 -7.33 -6.20
CA LEU A 164 6.41 -7.92 -7.49
C LEU A 164 7.39 -7.06 -8.28
N TYR A 165 8.43 -7.69 -8.79
CA TYR A 165 9.31 -7.07 -9.77
C TYR A 165 9.42 -7.96 -11.02
N ILE A 166 9.32 -7.37 -12.21
CA ILE A 166 9.52 -8.06 -13.48
C ILE A 166 10.88 -7.64 -14.05
N ASP A 167 11.79 -8.60 -14.21
CA ASP A 167 13.12 -8.33 -14.74
C ASP A 167 13.09 -7.99 -16.25
N LYS A 168 14.25 -7.66 -16.82
CA LYS A 168 14.36 -7.29 -18.25
C LYS A 168 14.08 -8.47 -19.20
N GLU A 169 14.21 -9.69 -18.74
CA GLU A 169 13.86 -10.91 -19.45
C GLU A 169 12.37 -11.27 -19.32
N GLY A 170 11.61 -10.47 -18.57
CA GLY A 170 10.18 -10.68 -18.28
C GLY A 170 9.94 -11.75 -17.21
N ASN A 171 10.89 -12.07 -16.37
CA ASN A 171 10.70 -13.02 -15.29
C ASN A 171 10.18 -12.34 -14.03
N PRO A 172 9.15 -12.89 -13.37
CA PRO A 172 8.63 -12.35 -12.12
C PRO A 172 9.50 -12.74 -10.93
N TRP A 173 9.71 -11.79 -10.05
CA TRP A 173 10.41 -11.92 -8.79
C TRP A 173 9.54 -11.44 -7.64
N LEU A 174 9.53 -12.20 -6.55
CA LEU A 174 9.00 -11.80 -5.26
C LEU A 174 10.14 -11.17 -4.46
N LEU A 175 9.97 -9.91 -4.03
CA LEU A 175 10.80 -9.30 -3.01
C LEU A 175 10.03 -9.34 -1.70
N PHE A 176 10.68 -9.57 -0.59
CA PHE A 176 10.01 -9.59 0.71
C PHE A 176 10.99 -9.39 1.86
N CYS A 177 10.48 -8.94 2.99
CA CYS A 177 11.23 -8.86 4.22
C CYS A 177 11.06 -10.13 5.05
N ARG A 178 12.17 -10.66 5.60
CA ARG A 178 12.14 -11.52 6.77
C ARG A 178 12.21 -10.65 8.00
N GLU A 179 11.18 -10.70 8.81
CA GLU A 179 10.92 -9.74 9.85
C GLU A 179 11.97 -9.76 10.97
N TRP A 180 12.37 -8.58 11.40
CA TRP A 180 13.37 -8.37 12.46
C TRP A 180 12.95 -8.96 13.81
N LEU A 181 11.65 -9.09 14.09
CA LEU A 181 11.17 -9.77 15.31
C LEU A 181 11.63 -11.24 15.40
N GLU A 182 11.96 -11.85 14.26
CA GLU A 182 12.55 -13.19 14.17
C GLU A 182 14.05 -13.15 13.85
N ALA A 183 14.45 -12.31 12.87
CA ALA A 183 15.82 -12.28 12.37
C ALA A 183 16.75 -11.37 13.21
N ILE A 184 16.19 -10.52 14.08
CA ILE A 184 16.86 -9.48 14.88
C ILE A 184 17.37 -8.35 13.99
N ASP A 185 18.17 -8.64 13.00
CA ASP A 185 18.60 -7.73 11.95
C ASP A 185 17.74 -8.05 10.71
N GLY A 186 16.73 -7.24 10.44
CA GLY A 186 15.78 -7.47 9.35
C GLY A 186 16.49 -7.72 8.02
N GLU A 187 15.93 -8.59 7.22
CA GLU A 187 16.54 -9.09 6.00
C GLU A 187 15.63 -8.86 4.80
N ILE A 188 16.18 -8.43 3.65
CA ILE A 188 15.44 -8.35 2.39
C ILE A 188 15.89 -9.48 1.47
N TYR A 189 14.92 -10.21 0.94
CA TYR A 189 15.12 -11.35 0.04
C TYR A 189 14.49 -11.11 -1.32
N ALA A 190 15.06 -11.77 -2.32
CA ALA A 190 14.44 -11.98 -3.63
C ALA A 190 14.27 -13.48 -3.87
N GLN A 191 13.14 -13.88 -4.47
CA GLN A 191 12.88 -15.24 -4.91
C GLN A 191 12.17 -15.23 -6.26
N ARG A 192 12.56 -16.11 -7.16
CA ARG A 192 11.87 -16.27 -8.46
C ARG A 192 10.43 -16.74 -8.22
N LEU A 193 9.51 -16.19 -9.00
CA LEU A 193 8.15 -16.69 -9.13
C LEU A 193 8.00 -17.47 -10.44
N ALA A 194 7.20 -18.52 -10.44
CA ALA A 194 6.70 -19.08 -11.68
C ALA A 194 5.89 -18.03 -12.46
N LYS A 195 5.84 -18.13 -13.79
CA LYS A 195 5.14 -17.16 -14.64
C LYS A 195 3.66 -16.97 -14.28
N ASP A 196 3.01 -18.00 -13.75
CA ASP A 196 1.61 -17.94 -13.32
C ASP A 196 1.43 -17.38 -11.88
N LEU A 197 2.53 -16.98 -11.24
CA LEU A 197 2.63 -16.43 -9.87
C LEU A 197 2.10 -17.35 -8.76
N LYS A 198 1.85 -18.64 -9.01
CA LYS A 198 1.26 -19.55 -8.03
C LYS A 198 2.29 -20.21 -7.12
N THR A 199 3.54 -20.27 -7.55
CA THR A 199 4.63 -20.91 -6.83
C THR A 199 5.93 -20.11 -6.96
N THR A 200 6.84 -20.32 -6.01
CA THR A 200 8.22 -19.86 -6.10
C THR A 200 9.10 -20.90 -6.79
N GLU A 201 10.20 -20.45 -7.38
CA GLU A 201 11.24 -21.28 -8.02
C GLU A 201 12.58 -21.07 -7.32
N GLY A 202 13.26 -22.14 -6.95
CA GLY A 202 14.52 -22.09 -6.22
C GLY A 202 14.38 -21.59 -4.77
N ASP A 203 15.51 -21.37 -4.13
CA ASP A 203 15.58 -20.88 -2.76
C ASP A 203 15.53 -19.35 -2.72
N PRO A 204 15.04 -18.72 -1.63
CA PRO A 204 15.15 -17.30 -1.40
C PRO A 204 16.61 -16.85 -1.36
N TYR A 205 16.96 -15.78 -2.03
CA TYR A 205 18.29 -15.19 -2.05
C TYR A 205 18.31 -13.94 -1.17
N LEU A 206 19.19 -13.90 -0.16
CA LEU A 206 19.41 -12.74 0.69
C LEU A 206 20.06 -11.61 -0.13
N LEU A 207 19.40 -10.46 -0.21
CA LEU A 207 19.94 -9.29 -0.90
C LEU A 207 20.81 -8.46 0.04
N PHE A 208 20.33 -8.15 1.23
CA PHE A 208 21.06 -7.44 2.29
C PHE A 208 20.28 -7.47 3.62
N LYS A 209 20.96 -7.05 4.68
CA LYS A 209 20.40 -6.85 6.03
C LYS A 209 20.26 -5.36 6.33
N ALA A 210 19.38 -5.02 7.25
CA ALA A 210 19.14 -3.63 7.65
C ALA A 210 20.42 -2.93 8.14
N SER A 211 21.26 -3.61 8.91
CA SER A 211 22.50 -3.06 9.45
C SER A 211 23.56 -2.69 8.41
N GLU A 212 23.43 -3.16 7.17
CA GLU A 212 24.33 -2.79 6.07
C GLU A 212 24.15 -1.32 5.65
N ALA A 213 22.99 -0.72 5.95
CA ALA A 213 22.76 0.69 5.69
C ALA A 213 23.25 1.56 6.87
N PRO A 214 24.17 2.52 6.62
CA PRO A 214 24.85 3.27 7.71
C PRO A 214 23.91 4.19 8.50
N TRP A 215 22.71 4.48 7.99
CA TRP A 215 21.72 5.34 8.63
C TRP A 215 20.77 4.60 9.58
N VAL A 216 20.69 3.27 9.51
CA VAL A 216 19.77 2.46 10.30
C VAL A 216 20.12 2.44 11.78
N GLY A 217 19.11 2.52 12.62
CA GLY A 217 19.15 2.37 14.05
C GLY A 217 18.18 1.31 14.56
N SER A 218 18.56 0.65 15.65
CA SER A 218 17.70 -0.35 16.28
C SER A 218 16.53 0.29 17.02
N ILE A 219 15.40 -0.40 17.01
CA ILE A 219 14.24 -0.09 17.85
C ILE A 219 13.93 -1.26 18.77
N THR A 220 13.10 -1.03 19.79
CA THR A 220 12.59 -2.08 20.68
C THR A 220 11.07 -2.15 20.58
N SER A 221 10.56 -3.32 20.24
CA SER A 221 9.13 -3.62 20.25
C SER A 221 8.90 -5.07 20.61
N SER A 222 7.81 -5.36 21.31
CA SER A 222 7.42 -6.72 21.71
C SER A 222 8.54 -7.50 22.45
N GLY A 223 9.41 -6.78 23.19
CA GLY A 223 10.53 -7.37 23.92
C GLY A 223 11.75 -7.73 23.08
N VAL A 224 11.74 -7.43 21.78
CA VAL A 224 12.86 -7.62 20.85
C VAL A 224 13.49 -6.26 20.53
N THR A 225 14.82 -6.20 20.52
CA THR A 225 15.60 -5.04 20.04
C THR A 225 16.30 -5.46 18.74
N GLY A 226 16.09 -4.71 17.67
CA GLY A 226 16.65 -5.06 16.36
C GLY A 226 16.44 -3.97 15.32
N ASN A 227 16.87 -4.26 14.10
CA ASN A 227 16.79 -3.35 12.96
C ASN A 227 15.66 -3.77 12.02
N VAL A 228 14.82 -2.84 11.64
CA VAL A 228 13.65 -3.08 10.78
C VAL A 228 14.05 -3.10 9.31
N THR A 229 13.41 -3.95 8.51
CA THR A 229 13.32 -3.84 7.06
C THR A 229 11.86 -3.94 6.65
N ASP A 230 11.36 -2.94 5.91
CA ASP A 230 9.99 -2.89 5.40
C ASP A 230 9.99 -2.46 3.93
N ALA A 231 8.95 -2.80 3.18
CA ALA A 231 8.58 -2.24 1.89
C ALA A 231 9.67 -2.27 0.80
N PRO A 232 10.22 -3.42 0.44
CA PRO A 232 11.19 -3.50 -0.65
C PRO A 232 10.49 -3.27 -2.00
N PHE A 233 10.84 -2.18 -2.69
CA PHE A 233 10.28 -1.80 -3.98
C PHE A 233 11.39 -1.49 -4.99
N ILE A 234 11.45 -2.19 -6.12
CA ILE A 234 12.45 -1.97 -7.17
C ILE A 234 11.91 -1.05 -8.27
N TYR A 235 12.69 -0.01 -8.58
CA TYR A 235 12.52 0.83 -9.76
C TYR A 235 13.71 0.62 -10.72
N ARG A 236 13.42 0.38 -12.01
CA ARG A 236 14.45 0.27 -13.07
C ARG A 236 14.68 1.63 -13.70
N LEU A 237 15.92 2.05 -13.75
CA LEU A 237 16.38 3.23 -14.48
C LEU A 237 16.45 2.96 -15.99
N ASP A 238 16.43 4.02 -16.79
CA ASP A 238 16.52 3.93 -18.25
C ASP A 238 17.90 3.36 -18.73
N ASP A 239 18.95 3.51 -17.92
CA ASP A 239 20.27 2.91 -18.16
C ASP A 239 20.39 1.44 -17.73
N GLY A 240 19.30 0.88 -17.21
CA GLY A 240 19.18 -0.52 -16.80
C GLY A 240 19.55 -0.81 -15.36
N LYS A 241 20.15 0.12 -14.62
CA LYS A 241 20.39 -0.03 -13.18
C LYS A 241 19.09 -0.14 -12.40
N LEU A 242 19.17 -0.72 -11.22
CA LEU A 242 18.03 -0.84 -10.31
C LEU A 242 18.25 0.02 -9.08
N ILE A 243 17.17 0.68 -8.63
CA ILE A 243 17.08 1.30 -7.32
C ILE A 243 16.05 0.50 -6.52
N MET A 244 16.41 0.06 -5.32
CA MET A 244 15.47 -0.48 -4.35
C MET A 244 15.18 0.58 -3.31
N LEU A 245 13.92 0.97 -3.16
CA LEU A 245 13.42 1.68 -1.99
C LEU A 245 13.09 0.65 -0.91
N TRP A 246 13.35 1.01 0.33
CA TRP A 246 12.98 0.23 1.51
C TRP A 246 12.94 1.12 2.73
N SER A 247 12.37 0.68 3.82
CA SER A 247 12.15 1.53 4.99
C SER A 247 12.70 0.91 6.28
N SER A 248 13.18 1.78 7.17
CA SER A 248 13.66 1.44 8.50
C SER A 248 13.66 2.68 9.40
N PHE A 249 14.18 2.56 10.61
CA PHE A 249 14.29 3.65 11.56
C PHE A 249 15.71 4.24 11.55
N ARG A 250 15.81 5.58 11.56
CA ARG A 250 17.10 6.28 11.58
C ARG A 250 17.74 6.21 12.96
N LYS A 251 19.07 5.99 12.99
CA LYS A 251 19.84 5.98 14.24
C LYS A 251 19.99 7.36 14.90
N THR A 252 19.79 8.42 14.13
CA THR A 252 20.00 9.81 14.59
C THR A 252 18.87 10.33 15.46
N ASP A 253 17.63 9.93 15.17
CA ASP A 253 16.43 10.47 15.84
C ASP A 253 15.33 9.42 16.07
N GLY A 254 15.57 8.16 15.68
CA GLY A 254 14.60 7.07 15.86
C GLY A 254 13.35 7.18 14.98
N LYS A 255 13.34 8.06 13.99
CA LYS A 255 12.21 8.23 13.08
C LYS A 255 12.25 7.26 11.93
N TYR A 256 11.06 6.89 11.44
CA TYR A 256 10.89 6.07 10.26
C TYR A 256 11.32 6.82 9.00
N ALA A 257 11.97 6.14 8.06
CA ALA A 257 12.53 6.77 6.89
C ALA A 257 12.66 5.82 5.71
N ILE A 258 12.76 6.39 4.52
CA ILE A 258 12.97 5.71 3.25
C ILE A 258 14.45 5.72 2.93
N GLY A 259 15.06 4.54 2.84
CA GLY A 259 16.38 4.33 2.28
C GLY A 259 16.34 3.93 0.82
N GLN A 260 17.48 3.99 0.16
CA GLN A 260 17.64 3.45 -1.17
C GLN A 260 18.95 2.66 -1.28
N ALA A 261 18.88 1.56 -2.03
CA ALA A 261 20.05 0.77 -2.42
C ALA A 261 20.10 0.69 -3.95
N VAL A 262 21.31 0.66 -4.53
CA VAL A 262 21.50 0.65 -5.98
C VAL A 262 22.19 -0.64 -6.41
N SER A 263 21.61 -1.35 -7.39
CA SER A 263 22.26 -2.41 -8.16
C SER A 263 22.74 -1.83 -9.49
N ALA A 264 24.03 -1.54 -9.56
CA ALA A 264 24.65 -0.98 -10.78
C ALA A 264 24.73 -2.00 -11.92
N SER A 265 24.68 -3.29 -11.62
CA SER A 265 24.63 -4.38 -12.61
C SER A 265 23.29 -4.47 -13.34
N GLY A 266 22.22 -3.93 -12.72
CA GLY A 266 20.84 -4.12 -13.19
C GLY A 266 20.29 -5.51 -12.90
N ASP A 267 21.00 -6.32 -12.10
CA ASP A 267 20.54 -7.63 -11.65
C ASP A 267 19.78 -7.50 -10.32
N VAL A 268 18.67 -8.25 -10.21
CA VAL A 268 17.85 -8.33 -8.99
C VAL A 268 18.67 -8.87 -7.81
N LEU A 269 19.54 -9.81 -8.08
CA LEU A 269 20.41 -10.42 -7.07
C LEU A 269 21.60 -9.52 -6.67
N GLY A 270 21.74 -8.36 -7.29
CA GLY A 270 22.72 -7.34 -6.93
C GLY A 270 24.07 -7.48 -7.66
N PRO A 271 25.19 -7.06 -7.03
CA PRO A 271 25.27 -6.57 -5.65
C PRO A 271 24.52 -5.26 -5.42
N TRP A 272 23.92 -5.12 -4.23
CA TRP A 272 23.23 -3.91 -3.78
C TRP A 272 24.15 -3.04 -2.93
N VAL A 273 24.23 -1.75 -3.24
CA VAL A 273 25.02 -0.77 -2.48
C VAL A 273 24.06 0.20 -1.81
N GLN A 274 24.13 0.28 -0.49
CA GLN A 274 23.28 1.16 0.31
C GLN A 274 23.72 2.63 0.15
N GLU A 275 22.76 3.53 -0.06
CA GLU A 275 23.04 4.97 0.03
C GLU A 275 23.14 5.40 1.51
N PRO A 276 24.06 6.32 1.83
CA PRO A 276 24.33 6.68 3.23
C PRO A 276 23.24 7.55 3.87
N GLU A 277 22.41 8.20 3.06
CA GLU A 277 21.39 9.13 3.51
C GLU A 277 19.99 8.63 3.16
N THR A 278 19.00 9.00 3.99
CA THR A 278 17.58 8.71 3.72
C THR A 278 17.00 9.74 2.75
N LEU A 279 15.93 9.35 2.06
CA LEU A 279 15.24 10.24 1.11
C LEU A 279 14.37 11.30 1.79
N ASN A 280 13.89 11.04 3.02
CA ASN A 280 12.96 11.90 3.73
C ASN A 280 13.37 12.13 5.20
N SER A 281 12.74 13.12 5.82
CA SER A 281 12.96 13.46 7.23
C SER A 281 11.67 13.65 8.05
N ASP A 282 10.52 13.38 7.45
CA ASP A 282 9.17 13.65 7.96
C ASP A 282 8.56 12.49 8.76
N ASP A 283 9.38 11.53 9.19
CA ASP A 283 8.94 10.31 9.89
C ASP A 283 8.01 9.45 9.02
N GLY A 284 8.31 9.36 7.74
CA GLY A 284 7.52 8.62 6.75
C GLY A 284 8.26 7.45 6.14
N GLY A 285 7.53 6.52 5.55
CA GLY A 285 8.11 5.34 4.91
C GLY A 285 7.11 4.54 4.11
N HIS A 286 7.50 3.32 3.75
CA HIS A 286 6.75 2.39 2.92
C HIS A 286 6.45 3.01 1.55
N ALA A 287 7.53 3.29 0.79
CA ALA A 287 7.45 4.05 -0.44
C ALA A 287 7.41 3.18 -1.69
N MET A 288 6.63 3.64 -2.66
CA MET A 288 6.67 3.15 -4.04
C MET A 288 6.77 4.31 -5.03
N VAL A 289 7.31 4.04 -6.22
CA VAL A 289 7.48 5.03 -7.29
C VAL A 289 6.68 4.62 -8.51
N PHE A 290 6.02 5.57 -9.14
CA PHE A 290 5.23 5.35 -10.34
C PHE A 290 5.34 6.51 -11.34
N LYS A 291 5.13 6.21 -12.62
CA LYS A 291 4.93 7.25 -13.64
C LYS A 291 3.43 7.56 -13.72
N GLU A 292 3.04 8.79 -13.41
CA GLU A 292 1.65 9.22 -13.57
C GLU A 292 1.19 9.15 -15.04
N LEU A 293 -0.10 9.25 -15.29
CA LEU A 293 -0.69 9.16 -16.64
C LEU A 293 -0.10 10.18 -17.63
N LYS A 294 0.38 11.33 -17.13
CA LYS A 294 1.07 12.36 -17.92
C LYS A 294 2.58 12.15 -18.03
N GLY A 295 3.11 11.07 -17.45
CA GLY A 295 4.52 10.65 -17.56
C GLY A 295 5.47 11.20 -16.50
N ARG A 296 5.02 12.07 -15.60
CA ARG A 296 5.85 12.57 -14.50
C ARG A 296 6.11 11.46 -13.49
N LEU A 297 7.33 11.39 -12.96
CA LEU A 297 7.71 10.44 -11.94
C LEU A 297 7.25 10.92 -10.56
N MET A 298 6.55 10.06 -9.84
CA MET A 298 5.95 10.33 -8.54
C MET A 298 6.40 9.29 -7.54
N ILE A 299 6.45 9.68 -6.26
CA ILE A 299 6.59 8.78 -5.12
C ILE A 299 5.33 8.84 -4.27
N SER A 300 4.92 7.70 -3.74
CA SER A 300 3.87 7.58 -2.73
C SER A 300 4.44 6.91 -1.49
N TYR A 301 4.14 7.43 -0.30
CA TYR A 301 4.51 6.88 1.00
C TYR A 301 3.57 7.41 2.08
N HIS A 302 3.60 6.88 3.30
CA HIS A 302 2.85 7.48 4.42
C HIS A 302 3.77 8.31 5.32
N ALA A 303 3.22 9.38 5.90
CA ALA A 303 3.86 10.20 6.94
C ALA A 303 2.82 10.91 7.81
N PRO A 304 3.13 11.18 9.12
CA PRO A 304 4.21 10.58 9.88
C PRO A 304 3.92 9.11 10.21
N ASN A 305 4.89 8.35 10.72
CA ASN A 305 4.70 6.96 11.19
C ASN A 305 4.02 6.92 12.56
N SER A 306 2.75 7.31 12.60
CA SER A 306 1.94 7.43 13.82
C SER A 306 0.45 7.20 13.48
N GLN A 307 -0.43 7.28 14.46
CA GLN A 307 -1.89 7.16 14.24
C GLN A 307 -2.50 8.30 13.41
N THR A 308 -1.71 9.32 13.07
CA THR A 308 -2.14 10.44 12.22
C THR A 308 -1.58 10.35 10.80
N GLU A 309 -1.05 9.19 10.42
CA GLU A 309 -0.49 8.96 9.10
C GLU A 309 -1.47 9.28 7.97
N HIS A 310 -0.93 9.83 6.90
CA HIS A 310 -1.64 10.15 5.68
C HIS A 310 -0.76 9.85 4.46
N PRO A 311 -1.36 9.62 3.29
CA PRO A 311 -0.58 9.42 2.07
C PRO A 311 0.10 10.73 1.65
N VAL A 312 1.38 10.66 1.36
CA VAL A 312 2.15 11.69 0.69
C VAL A 312 2.36 11.24 -0.75
N ILE A 313 1.89 12.03 -1.71
CA ILE A 313 2.03 11.76 -3.15
C ILE A 313 2.68 13.00 -3.76
N THR A 314 3.94 12.89 -4.18
CA THR A 314 4.74 14.04 -4.63
C THR A 314 5.66 13.67 -5.79
N PRO A 315 6.08 14.63 -6.64
CA PRO A 315 7.12 14.37 -7.63
C PRO A 315 8.43 13.92 -6.99
N ILE A 316 9.13 13.01 -7.68
CA ILE A 316 10.49 12.60 -7.32
C ILE A 316 11.39 12.69 -8.55
N TYR A 317 12.67 13.00 -8.33
CA TYR A 317 13.64 13.20 -9.39
C TYR A 317 14.81 12.22 -9.27
N ILE A 318 15.42 11.92 -10.41
CA ILE A 318 16.63 11.09 -10.49
C ILE A 318 17.79 12.00 -10.85
N LYS A 319 18.88 11.86 -10.08
CA LYS A 319 20.16 12.50 -10.35
C LYS A 319 21.30 11.53 -10.03
N ASP A 320 22.28 11.44 -10.90
CA ASP A 320 23.46 10.58 -10.74
C ASP A 320 23.12 9.10 -10.48
N GLY A 321 22.03 8.61 -11.10
CA GLY A 321 21.60 7.21 -11.00
C GLY A 321 20.88 6.84 -9.71
N LYS A 322 20.40 7.81 -8.94
CA LYS A 322 19.62 7.63 -7.70
C LYS A 322 18.53 8.66 -7.52
N PHE A 323 17.58 8.39 -6.64
CA PHE A 323 16.55 9.36 -6.27
C PHE A 323 17.14 10.50 -5.44
N VAL A 324 16.67 11.72 -5.70
CA VAL A 324 17.01 12.92 -4.94
C VAL A 324 16.15 12.97 -3.68
N ALA A 325 16.75 13.41 -2.56
CA ALA A 325 16.04 13.58 -1.30
C ALA A 325 14.76 14.44 -1.45
N LEU A 326 13.73 14.06 -0.72
CA LEU A 326 12.46 14.78 -0.61
C LEU A 326 12.64 15.95 0.36
N ASN A 327 12.24 17.15 -0.05
CA ASN A 327 12.32 18.36 0.77
C ASN A 327 11.04 18.56 1.57
#